data_7d35258b588ff2863b1b99ea69d857c3
#
_entry.id   7d35258b588ff2863b1b99ea69d857c3
#
_cell.length_a   1.000
_cell.length_b   1.000
_cell.length_c   1.000
_cell.angle_alpha   90.00
_cell.angle_beta   90.00
_cell.angle_gamma   90.00
#
_symmetry.space_group_name_H-M   'P 1'
#
loop_
_entity.id
_entity.type
_entity.pdbx_description
1 polymer ?
#
loop_
_entity_poly.entity_id
_entity_poly.type
_entity_poly.pdbx_seq_one_letter_code
_entity_poly.pdbx_strand_id
1 'polypeptide(L)'
;MTARMSSQPTARNISLGKTHGPKRHFASDNYAGITPEAWAALTEANQDHEPAYGNDRWTQAATDQIRDLFETPCEVFFVFNGTAANSLALSACCQSYHSVLCHEVAHVEKDECGAPEFFSNGSKLLLLPGDGGKLTPAGIEEAV
;
A
#
# COMPACT_ATOMS: atom_id res chain seq x y z
N MET A 1 -56.25 -7.34 11.95
CA MET A 1 -55.41 -7.24 10.75
C MET A 1 -53.96 -7.38 11.23
N THR A 2 -53.47 -8.63 11.30
CA THR A 2 -52.17 -8.98 11.90
C THR A 2 -51.13 -9.09 10.77
N ALA A 3 -50.17 -8.17 10.77
CA ALA A 3 -49.04 -8.18 9.83
C ALA A 3 -48.07 -9.31 10.17
N ARG A 4 -47.81 -10.21 9.23
CA ARG A 4 -46.77 -11.23 9.30
C ARG A 4 -45.37 -10.55 9.19
N MET A 5 -44.57 -10.71 10.20
CA MET A 5 -43.13 -10.41 10.15
C MET A 5 -42.47 -11.40 9.17
N SER A 6 -41.81 -10.87 8.15
CA SER A 6 -41.01 -11.63 7.20
C SER A 6 -39.75 -12.17 7.88
N SER A 7 -39.48 -13.46 7.73
CA SER A 7 -38.30 -14.16 8.18
C SER A 7 -37.02 -13.58 7.54
N GLN A 8 -36.05 -13.24 8.38
CA GLN A 8 -34.72 -12.84 7.92
C GLN A 8 -34.02 -14.00 7.17
N PRO A 9 -33.22 -13.72 6.14
CA PRO A 9 -32.47 -14.75 5.46
C PRO A 9 -31.41 -15.33 6.40
N THR A 10 -31.44 -16.63 6.59
CA THR A 10 -30.44 -17.40 7.33
C THR A 10 -29.06 -17.25 6.64
N ALA A 11 -28.05 -16.82 7.40
CA ALA A 11 -26.67 -16.80 6.94
C ALA A 11 -26.28 -18.17 6.37
N ARG A 12 -25.87 -18.20 5.10
CA ARG A 12 -25.36 -19.41 4.45
C ARG A 12 -24.07 -19.81 5.16
N ASN A 13 -24.05 -20.98 5.76
CA ASN A 13 -22.82 -21.61 6.24
C ASN A 13 -21.89 -21.83 5.05
N ILE A 14 -20.89 -20.99 4.90
CA ILE A 14 -19.80 -21.21 3.96
C ILE A 14 -18.94 -22.30 4.62
N SER A 15 -19.06 -23.53 4.13
CA SER A 15 -18.13 -24.60 4.47
C SER A 15 -16.77 -24.24 3.90
N LEU A 16 -15.88 -23.72 4.74
CA LEU A 16 -14.47 -23.63 4.41
C LEU A 16 -13.94 -25.06 4.30
N GLY A 17 -13.60 -25.47 3.08
CA GLY A 17 -13.09 -26.79 2.77
C GLY A 17 -11.90 -27.17 3.65
N LYS A 18 -11.57 -28.47 3.70
CA LYS A 18 -10.53 -29.08 4.53
C LYS A 18 -9.28 -28.20 4.59
N THR A 19 -8.92 -27.77 5.79
CA THR A 19 -7.67 -27.07 6.06
C THR A 19 -6.50 -27.97 5.67
N HIS A 20 -5.90 -27.72 4.53
CA HIS A 20 -4.57 -28.23 4.26
C HIS A 20 -3.64 -27.60 5.31
N GLY A 21 -2.71 -28.40 5.88
CA GLY A 21 -1.70 -27.89 6.80
C GLY A 21 -0.96 -26.67 6.21
N PRO A 22 -0.23 -25.90 7.02
CA PRO A 22 0.35 -24.63 6.60
C PRO A 22 1.23 -24.83 5.38
N LYS A 23 0.77 -24.31 4.23
CA LYS A 23 1.56 -24.28 3.01
C LYS A 23 2.53 -23.11 3.12
N ARG A 24 3.82 -23.43 3.26
CA ARG A 24 4.89 -22.44 3.16
C ARG A 24 5.35 -22.38 1.71
N HIS A 25 5.35 -21.22 1.11
CA HIS A 25 5.92 -21.00 -0.21
C HIS A 25 6.58 -19.63 -0.28
N PHE A 26 7.49 -19.47 -1.24
CA PHE A 26 8.34 -18.29 -1.37
C PHE A 26 7.98 -17.45 -2.60
N ALA A 27 6.77 -17.57 -3.12
CA ALA A 27 6.36 -16.84 -4.31
C ALA A 27 6.13 -15.34 -4.01
N SER A 28 5.49 -15.03 -2.87
CA SER A 28 5.23 -13.67 -2.44
C SER A 28 4.77 -13.65 -0.97
N ASP A 29 5.17 -12.63 -0.23
CA ASP A 29 4.63 -12.30 1.10
C ASP A 29 3.14 -11.98 1.07
N ASN A 30 2.63 -11.47 -0.06
CA ASN A 30 1.19 -11.23 -0.27
C ASN A 30 0.32 -12.48 -0.13
N TYR A 31 0.91 -13.68 -0.14
CA TYR A 31 0.21 -14.94 0.08
C TYR A 31 0.20 -15.36 1.55
N ALA A 32 0.90 -14.65 2.41
CA ALA A 32 0.92 -14.92 3.84
C ALA A 32 -0.38 -14.45 4.51
N GLY A 33 -0.76 -15.15 5.58
CA GLY A 33 -1.77 -14.64 6.49
C GLY A 33 -1.22 -13.55 7.40
N ILE A 34 -2.11 -12.90 8.10
CA ILE A 34 -1.75 -11.92 9.14
C ILE A 34 -0.95 -12.59 10.26
N THR A 35 0.06 -11.90 10.80
CA THR A 35 0.82 -12.40 11.95
C THR A 35 -0.02 -12.42 13.23
N PRO A 36 0.26 -13.31 14.20
CA PRO A 36 -0.47 -13.35 15.46
C PRO A 36 -0.44 -12.01 16.21
N GLU A 37 0.66 -11.30 16.17
CA GLU A 37 0.85 -10.00 16.82
C GLU A 37 -0.04 -8.93 16.18
N ALA A 38 -0.06 -8.86 14.85
CA ALA A 38 -0.92 -7.93 14.13
C ALA A 38 -2.41 -8.26 14.33
N TRP A 39 -2.76 -9.55 14.41
CA TRP A 39 -4.13 -9.97 14.70
C TRP A 39 -4.55 -9.57 16.13
N ALA A 40 -3.68 -9.72 17.11
CA ALA A 40 -3.93 -9.28 18.47
C ALA A 40 -4.15 -7.76 18.56
N ALA A 41 -3.30 -6.98 17.88
CA ALA A 41 -3.43 -5.52 17.81
C ALA A 41 -4.74 -5.08 17.15
N LEU A 42 -5.14 -5.72 16.05
CA LEU A 42 -6.43 -5.46 15.41
C LEU A 42 -7.61 -5.81 16.31
N THR A 43 -7.51 -6.90 17.07
CA THR A 43 -8.55 -7.31 18.01
C THR A 43 -8.69 -6.30 19.14
N GLU A 44 -7.58 -5.77 19.65
CA GLU A 44 -7.58 -4.69 20.63
C GLU A 44 -8.18 -3.40 20.07
N ALA A 45 -7.75 -2.97 18.88
CA ALA A 45 -8.25 -1.77 18.23
C ALA A 45 -9.76 -1.83 17.90
N ASN A 46 -10.31 -3.03 17.76
CA ASN A 46 -11.74 -3.26 17.45
C ASN A 46 -12.63 -3.36 18.70
N GLN A 47 -12.17 -2.94 19.87
CA GLN A 47 -12.96 -3.08 21.12
C GLN A 47 -13.93 -1.94 21.36
N ASP A 48 -13.69 -0.75 20.84
CA ASP A 48 -14.44 0.46 21.15
C ASP A 48 -14.52 1.40 19.95
N HIS A 49 -14.98 2.62 20.19
CA HIS A 49 -15.12 3.68 19.21
C HIS A 49 -13.95 4.66 19.32
N GLU A 50 -13.33 4.93 18.17
CA GLU A 50 -12.27 5.93 18.05
C GLU A 50 -12.69 7.01 17.04
N PRO A 51 -12.17 8.24 17.16
CA PRO A 51 -12.38 9.27 16.16
C PRO A 51 -11.90 8.80 14.77
N ALA A 52 -12.64 9.15 13.73
CA ALA A 52 -12.27 8.83 12.35
C ALA A 52 -11.25 9.81 11.76
N TYR A 53 -10.81 9.53 10.53
CA TYR A 53 -9.98 10.40 9.69
C TYR A 53 -8.58 10.68 10.25
N GLY A 54 -7.98 9.70 10.90
CA GLY A 54 -6.61 9.79 11.42
C GLY A 54 -6.47 10.54 12.76
N ASN A 55 -7.60 10.85 13.40
CA ASN A 55 -7.61 11.51 14.72
C ASN A 55 -7.65 10.51 15.89
N ASP A 56 -7.48 9.23 15.60
CA ASP A 56 -7.48 8.15 16.58
C ASP A 56 -6.08 7.92 17.18
N ARG A 57 -6.05 7.31 18.37
CA ARG A 57 -4.80 7.01 19.10
C ARG A 57 -3.89 6.01 18.36
N TRP A 58 -4.46 5.12 17.54
CA TRP A 58 -3.69 4.11 16.81
C TRP A 58 -2.89 4.73 15.68
N THR A 59 -3.53 5.61 14.91
CA THR A 59 -2.86 6.40 13.87
C THR A 59 -1.77 7.27 14.47
N GLN A 60 -2.03 7.92 15.61
CA GLN A 60 -1.02 8.73 16.30
C GLN A 60 0.16 7.87 16.76
N ALA A 61 -0.08 6.74 17.41
CA ALA A 61 0.97 5.84 17.87
C ALA A 61 1.83 5.31 16.72
N ALA A 62 1.21 4.93 15.60
CA ALA A 62 1.93 4.49 14.41
C ALA A 62 2.79 5.61 13.80
N THR A 63 2.27 6.83 13.76
CA THR A 63 3.00 8.02 13.29
C THR A 63 4.23 8.29 14.15
N ASP A 64 4.09 8.22 15.47
CA ASP A 64 5.17 8.47 16.40
C ASP A 64 6.27 7.38 16.29
N GLN A 65 5.88 6.11 16.14
CA GLN A 65 6.85 5.02 15.88
C GLN A 65 7.63 5.22 14.58
N ILE A 66 7.00 5.72 13.52
CA ILE A 66 7.68 6.01 12.25
C ILE A 66 8.68 7.17 12.44
N ARG A 67 8.30 8.23 13.16
CA ARG A 67 9.20 9.35 13.48
C ARG A 67 10.41 8.89 14.29
N ASP A 68 10.18 8.03 15.28
CA ASP A 68 11.26 7.44 16.09
C ASP A 68 12.19 6.58 15.25
N LEU A 69 11.64 5.77 14.31
CA LEU A 69 12.44 4.95 13.40
C LEU A 69 13.34 5.77 12.47
N PHE A 70 12.85 6.91 11.99
CA PHE A 70 13.62 7.80 11.10
C PHE A 70 14.47 8.81 11.86
N GLU A 71 14.35 8.88 13.19
CA GLU A 71 15.10 9.81 14.06
C GLU A 71 15.02 11.27 13.60
N THR A 72 13.87 11.65 12.97
CA THR A 72 13.70 12.98 12.41
C THR A 72 12.25 13.44 12.47
N PRO A 73 11.99 14.74 12.68
CA PRO A 73 10.65 15.30 12.49
C PRO A 73 10.20 15.09 11.04
N CYS A 74 9.12 14.38 10.84
CA CYS A 74 8.54 14.13 9.52
C CYS A 74 7.01 14.07 9.60
N GLU A 75 6.36 14.39 8.49
CA GLU A 75 4.95 14.13 8.31
C GLU A 75 4.74 12.70 7.78
N VAL A 76 3.75 12.01 8.33
CA VAL A 76 3.43 10.63 7.98
C VAL A 76 2.03 10.57 7.39
N PHE A 77 1.92 10.03 6.19
CA PHE A 77 0.67 9.89 5.47
C PHE A 77 0.40 8.40 5.21
N PHE A 78 -0.65 7.87 5.81
CA PHE A 78 -1.11 6.52 5.53
C PHE A 78 -1.96 6.51 4.27
N VAL A 79 -1.62 5.65 3.33
CA VAL A 79 -2.28 5.53 2.04
C VAL A 79 -2.81 4.12 1.82
N PHE A 80 -3.70 3.97 0.86
CA PHE A 80 -4.41 2.72 0.61
C PHE A 80 -3.50 1.58 0.13
N ASN A 81 -2.52 1.89 -0.73
CA ASN A 81 -1.58 0.90 -1.30
C ASN A 81 -0.29 1.56 -1.78
N GLY A 82 0.64 0.72 -2.29
CA GLY A 82 1.93 1.18 -2.82
C GLY A 82 1.81 2.09 -4.04
N THR A 83 0.87 1.83 -4.93
CA THR A 83 0.61 2.70 -6.10
C THR A 83 0.21 4.11 -5.68
N ALA A 84 -0.65 4.24 -4.65
CA ALA A 84 -0.99 5.54 -4.09
C ALA A 84 0.22 6.22 -3.45
N ALA A 85 1.06 5.48 -2.73
CA ALA A 85 2.28 6.00 -2.14
C ALA A 85 3.24 6.55 -3.20
N ASN A 86 3.54 5.77 -4.23
CA ASN A 86 4.42 6.17 -5.33
C ASN A 86 3.86 7.37 -6.09
N SER A 87 2.59 7.35 -6.43
CA SER A 87 1.94 8.44 -7.17
C SER A 87 1.97 9.76 -6.40
N LEU A 88 1.66 9.74 -5.10
CA LEU A 88 1.67 10.92 -4.27
C LEU A 88 3.09 11.43 -4.00
N ALA A 89 4.06 10.53 -3.78
CA ALA A 89 5.45 10.89 -3.58
C ALA A 89 6.03 11.56 -4.84
N LEU A 90 5.82 10.98 -6.01
CA LEU A 90 6.26 11.55 -7.28
C LEU A 90 5.55 12.89 -7.58
N SER A 91 4.25 12.97 -7.33
CA SER A 91 3.48 14.21 -7.48
C SER A 91 3.98 15.34 -6.56
N ALA A 92 4.44 15.00 -5.36
CA ALA A 92 5.02 15.99 -4.44
C ALA A 92 6.41 16.49 -4.88
N CYS A 93 7.16 15.67 -5.61
CA CYS A 93 8.52 15.97 -6.06
C CYS A 93 8.60 16.54 -7.49
N CYS A 94 7.58 16.28 -8.33
CA CYS A 94 7.61 16.58 -9.76
C CYS A 94 6.60 17.63 -10.18
N GLN A 95 7.00 18.46 -11.13
CA GLN A 95 6.10 19.30 -11.91
C GLN A 95 5.82 18.60 -13.25
N SER A 96 4.78 18.99 -13.96
CA SER A 96 4.36 18.37 -15.25
C SER A 96 5.44 18.34 -16.32
N TYR A 97 6.44 19.22 -16.26
CA TYR A 97 7.56 19.31 -17.19
C TYR A 97 8.81 18.55 -16.72
N HIS A 98 8.76 17.94 -15.55
CA HIS A 98 9.83 17.05 -15.07
C HIS A 98 9.67 15.65 -15.65
N SER A 99 10.75 14.90 -15.59
CA SER A 99 10.76 13.47 -15.91
C SER A 99 11.30 12.67 -14.73
N VAL A 100 10.88 11.42 -14.66
CA VAL A 100 11.33 10.48 -13.63
C VAL A 100 12.15 9.40 -14.33
N LEU A 101 13.43 9.28 -13.97
CA LEU A 101 14.28 8.19 -14.47
C LEU A 101 13.95 6.92 -13.70
N CYS A 102 13.60 5.86 -14.38
CA CYS A 102 13.35 4.57 -13.77
C CYS A 102 13.82 3.42 -14.67
N HIS A 103 14.02 2.25 -14.07
CA HIS A 103 14.33 1.06 -14.84
C HIS A 103 13.11 0.62 -15.68
N GLU A 104 13.35 0.05 -16.87
CA GLU A 104 12.29 -0.42 -17.77
C GLU A 104 11.34 -1.48 -17.17
N VAL A 105 11.74 -2.16 -16.09
CA VAL A 105 10.91 -3.08 -15.33
C VAL A 105 10.53 -2.55 -13.94
N ALA A 106 10.66 -1.24 -13.71
CA ALA A 106 10.23 -0.64 -12.45
C ALA A 106 8.72 -0.80 -12.26
N HIS A 107 8.30 -0.96 -11.02
CA HIS A 107 6.89 -1.13 -10.66
C HIS A 107 6.02 0.05 -11.13
N VAL A 108 6.53 1.28 -11.02
CA VAL A 108 5.85 2.49 -11.50
C VAL A 108 5.53 2.46 -13.00
N GLU A 109 6.32 1.74 -13.80
CA GLU A 109 6.08 1.56 -15.24
C GLU A 109 5.16 0.36 -15.52
N LYS A 110 5.40 -0.79 -14.84
CA LYS A 110 4.76 -2.05 -15.23
C LYS A 110 3.43 -2.31 -14.57
N ASP A 111 3.27 -1.87 -13.32
CA ASP A 111 2.22 -2.40 -12.44
C ASP A 111 1.33 -1.31 -11.82
N GLU A 112 1.44 -0.06 -12.27
CA GLU A 112 0.68 1.08 -11.71
C GLU A 112 -0.27 1.78 -12.70
N CYS A 113 -0.44 1.21 -13.89
CA CYS A 113 -1.44 1.64 -14.88
C CYS A 113 -1.41 3.14 -15.24
N GLY A 114 -0.23 3.77 -15.23
CA GLY A 114 -0.08 5.20 -15.51
C GLY A 114 -0.54 6.13 -14.38
N ALA A 115 -0.74 5.61 -13.17
CA ALA A 115 -1.13 6.42 -12.02
C ALA A 115 -0.06 7.47 -11.65
N PRO A 116 1.25 7.16 -11.64
CA PRO A 116 2.28 8.16 -11.38
C PRO A 116 2.21 9.35 -12.33
N GLU A 117 2.08 9.13 -13.63
CA GLU A 117 1.96 10.17 -14.65
C GLU A 117 0.66 10.97 -14.47
N PHE A 118 -0.43 10.29 -14.21
CA PHE A 118 -1.73 10.95 -14.02
C PHE A 118 -1.69 11.91 -12.81
N PHE A 119 -1.20 11.46 -11.68
CA PHE A 119 -1.19 12.28 -10.45
C PHE A 119 -0.08 13.34 -10.44
N SER A 120 0.98 13.19 -11.22
CA SER A 120 2.03 14.21 -11.41
C SER A 120 1.74 15.20 -12.54
N ASN A 121 0.50 15.25 -13.02
CA ASN A 121 0.07 16.14 -14.11
C ASN A 121 0.83 15.93 -15.44
N GLY A 122 1.23 14.70 -15.71
CA GLY A 122 1.84 14.31 -16.97
C GLY A 122 3.38 14.27 -16.97
N SER A 123 4.02 14.18 -15.81
CA SER A 123 5.46 13.88 -15.75
C SER A 123 5.76 12.58 -16.50
N LYS A 124 6.82 12.58 -17.29
CA LYS A 124 7.17 11.45 -18.14
C LYS A 124 8.11 10.49 -17.41
N LEU A 125 7.84 9.19 -17.49
CA LEU A 125 8.80 8.17 -17.12
C LEU A 125 9.82 8.02 -18.26
N LEU A 126 11.11 8.17 -17.95
CA LEU A 126 12.23 7.91 -18.85
C LEU A 126 12.84 6.57 -18.46
N LEU A 127 12.62 5.57 -19.30
CA LEU A 127 13.00 4.20 -19.04
C LEU A 127 14.46 3.97 -19.43
N LEU A 128 15.24 3.48 -18.49
CA LEU A 128 16.64 3.16 -18.69
C LEU A 128 16.87 1.66 -18.49
N PRO A 129 17.79 1.05 -19.29
CA PRO A 129 18.21 -0.32 -19.06
C PRO A 129 19.10 -0.43 -17.81
N GLY A 130 19.24 -1.66 -17.31
CA GLY A 130 20.15 -1.96 -16.22
C GLY A 130 20.11 -3.42 -15.82
N ASP A 131 21.04 -3.85 -15.01
CA ASP A 131 21.16 -5.22 -14.58
C ASP A 131 20.31 -5.51 -13.33
N GLY A 132 19.51 -6.57 -13.41
CA GLY A 132 18.68 -7.01 -12.28
C GLY A 132 17.66 -5.97 -11.80
N GLY A 133 17.12 -5.14 -12.69
CA GLY A 133 16.13 -4.13 -12.39
C GLY A 133 16.68 -2.85 -11.72
N LYS A 134 18.00 -2.62 -11.79
CA LYS A 134 18.67 -1.49 -11.14
C LYS A 134 19.33 -0.58 -12.14
N LEU A 135 19.17 0.73 -11.95
CA LEU A 135 19.89 1.75 -12.71
C LEU A 135 21.37 1.81 -12.26
N THR A 136 22.23 2.19 -13.18
CA THR A 136 23.64 2.47 -12.86
C THR A 136 23.89 3.98 -12.88
N PRO A 137 24.84 4.51 -12.10
CA PRO A 137 25.21 5.92 -12.17
C PRO A 137 25.60 6.37 -13.59
N ALA A 138 26.36 5.56 -14.31
CA ALA A 138 26.75 5.85 -15.69
C ALA A 138 25.56 5.95 -16.65
N GLY A 139 24.57 5.02 -16.51
CA GLY A 139 23.35 5.09 -17.32
C GLY A 139 22.50 6.31 -17.02
N ILE A 140 22.50 6.77 -15.77
CA ILE A 140 21.81 8.02 -15.41
C ILE A 140 22.54 9.24 -15.99
N GLU A 141 23.88 9.30 -15.88
CA GLU A 141 24.68 10.38 -16.44
C GLU A 141 24.55 10.50 -17.96
N GLU A 142 24.41 9.38 -18.68
CA GLU A 142 24.21 9.37 -20.12
C GLU A 142 22.83 9.88 -20.55
N ALA A 143 21.83 9.74 -19.67
CA ALA A 143 20.43 10.09 -19.94
C ALA A 143 20.09 11.56 -19.62
N VAL A 144 20.96 12.27 -18.91
CA VAL A 144 20.78 13.67 -18.48
C VAL A 144 21.64 14.62 -19.30
#